data_a65b09c878a9cedcf8b349877180a5cc
#
_entry.id   a65b09c878a9cedcf8b349877180a5cc
#
_cell.length_a   1.000
_cell.length_b   1.000
_cell.length_c   1.000
_cell.angle_alpha   90.00
_cell.angle_beta   90.00
_cell.angle_gamma   90.00
#
_symmetry.space_group_name_H-M   'P 1'
#
loop_
_entity.id
_entity.type
_entity.pdbx_description
1 polymer ?
#
loop_
_entity_poly.entity_id
_entity_poly.type
_entity_poly.pdbx_seq_one_letter_code
_entity_poly.pdbx_strand_id
1 'polypeptide(L)'
;MWILIGGGKPQWTVFRHNGPMFPSEYEPHKVSVKFKGDNVILPPLAEEYATLYAKYIGTEYIERNKFNKNFFNDFKLVLPDKMNNSKIEDFDFSDIKEYLDKESEKRNNMTKEQKETIKKANDILEEPYKYVVIDGAKQKIGNYKIEPPGIFLGRGDHPKLGMIKKRIEPADIVINLDKDAPIPKINNGKEWGSVINDNSVIWLATWKDNINGKNKYVFTSMDSIFKSKSDESKFDLAKKLKRKVNKIRDSYETQLDSDDNKTRQLATSLYFIDHLALRVGGKKDKKEEADTVGVTSLRVEHILLSPPNIVKLDFLAKDSVRFCKKVNVPKPVFDNLIMFTNNKNKKDQLFDLISASSMNQYLENCMEGLTAKVWRTYNASTLFQKELDKINEDKIKSIHENDKINYLLTMFNQANTTVALLCNHQKTVSSSLDEQIEKLDKQIKDQKKKKNKYLEKKNKELASKADSKLKLIKLKKDNKIKMKNVSLGTSKTNYIDPRIIFAFIKRFDIPIDKILTSTLSTRFEWANSVDKDYRF
;
A
#
# COMPACT_ATOMS: atom_id res chain seq x y z
N MET A 1 18.03 -5.46 4.31
CA MET A 1 18.05 -6.86 3.78
C MET A 1 18.39 -7.87 4.88
N TRP A 2 19.42 -7.64 5.66
CA TRP A 2 19.87 -8.52 6.77
C TRP A 2 18.79 -8.83 7.83
N ILE A 3 17.90 -7.87 8.14
CA ILE A 3 16.78 -8.04 9.10
C ILE A 3 15.80 -9.17 8.72
N LEU A 4 15.78 -9.60 7.44
CA LEU A 4 14.90 -10.68 6.97
C LEU A 4 15.63 -12.02 6.81
N ILE A 5 16.91 -11.99 6.42
CA ILE A 5 17.69 -13.18 6.06
C ILE A 5 18.72 -13.59 7.11
N GLY A 6 18.91 -12.80 8.16
CA GLY A 6 19.90 -13.06 9.19
C GLY A 6 21.33 -12.62 8.83
N GLY A 7 22.28 -12.88 9.72
CA GLY A 7 23.68 -12.53 9.56
C GLY A 7 24.04 -11.06 9.80
N GLY A 8 23.09 -10.24 10.24
CA GLY A 8 23.29 -8.85 10.64
C GLY A 8 23.69 -8.69 12.11
N LYS A 9 23.70 -7.44 12.58
CA LYS A 9 23.94 -7.15 14.02
C LYS A 9 22.73 -7.62 14.84
N PRO A 10 22.95 -8.06 16.10
CA PRO A 10 21.88 -8.39 17.03
C PRO A 10 20.89 -7.22 17.17
N GLN A 11 19.59 -7.53 17.12
CA GLN A 11 18.50 -6.57 17.23
C GLN A 11 17.79 -6.65 18.59
N TRP A 12 17.93 -7.79 19.29
CA TRP A 12 17.29 -8.08 20.56
C TRP A 12 18.07 -9.15 21.33
N THR A 13 17.80 -9.23 22.63
CA THR A 13 18.33 -10.27 23.54
C THR A 13 17.20 -11.19 23.99
N VAL A 14 16.06 -10.62 24.38
CA VAL A 14 14.85 -11.35 24.79
C VAL A 14 13.78 -11.20 23.72
N PHE A 15 13.20 -12.34 23.28
CA PHE A 15 12.19 -12.35 22.22
C PHE A 15 11.18 -13.48 22.46
N ARG A 16 10.04 -13.16 23.11
CA ARG A 16 9.05 -14.13 23.59
C ARG A 16 7.65 -13.83 23.08
N HIS A 17 7.02 -14.82 22.47
CA HIS A 17 5.66 -14.74 21.95
C HIS A 17 5.03 -16.12 21.84
N ASN A 18 3.72 -16.19 21.63
CA ASN A 18 2.95 -17.43 21.53
C ASN A 18 2.79 -17.96 20.08
N GLY A 19 3.62 -17.48 19.15
CA GLY A 19 3.48 -17.79 17.72
C GLY A 19 2.30 -17.04 17.08
N PRO A 20 2.01 -17.31 15.80
CA PRO A 20 0.81 -16.79 15.14
C PRO A 20 -0.43 -17.60 15.51
N MET A 21 -1.60 -16.96 15.42
CA MET A 21 -2.90 -17.61 15.57
C MET A 21 -3.34 -18.22 14.24
N PHE A 22 -3.72 -19.49 14.28
CA PHE A 22 -4.25 -20.19 13.12
C PHE A 22 -5.76 -19.95 12.95
N PRO A 23 -6.28 -19.97 11.70
CA PRO A 23 -7.72 -20.03 11.47
C PRO A 23 -8.30 -21.35 11.99
N SER A 24 -9.57 -21.35 12.38
CA SER A 24 -10.28 -22.57 12.73
C SER A 24 -10.22 -23.61 11.62
N GLU A 25 -10.28 -24.88 12.00
CA GLU A 25 -10.37 -25.97 11.03
C GLU A 25 -11.68 -25.84 10.22
N TYR A 26 -11.68 -26.41 9.03
CA TYR A 26 -12.88 -26.41 8.18
C TYR A 26 -13.91 -27.41 8.73
N GLU A 27 -15.12 -26.94 8.93
CA GLU A 27 -16.25 -27.77 9.31
C GLU A 27 -17.14 -28.02 8.08
N PRO A 28 -17.23 -29.28 7.58
CA PRO A 28 -18.02 -29.60 6.40
C PRO A 28 -19.49 -29.30 6.61
N HIS A 29 -20.10 -28.55 5.72
CA HIS A 29 -21.52 -28.23 5.73
C HIS A 29 -22.39 -29.29 5.02
N LYS A 30 -21.76 -30.21 4.25
CA LYS A 30 -22.40 -31.34 3.56
C LYS A 30 -23.51 -30.95 2.57
N VAL A 31 -23.45 -29.74 2.04
CA VAL A 31 -24.31 -29.30 0.93
C VAL A 31 -23.82 -29.94 -0.36
N SER A 32 -24.71 -30.54 -1.13
CA SER A 32 -24.38 -31.19 -2.39
C SER A 32 -23.94 -30.22 -3.46
N VAL A 33 -23.10 -30.70 -4.38
CA VAL A 33 -22.76 -30.04 -5.64
C VAL A 33 -23.40 -30.88 -6.76
N LYS A 34 -23.93 -30.23 -7.79
CA LYS A 34 -24.40 -30.99 -8.96
C LYS A 34 -23.22 -31.28 -9.89
N PHE A 35 -22.92 -32.54 -10.11
CA PHE A 35 -21.93 -33.02 -11.05
C PHE A 35 -22.60 -33.72 -12.22
N LYS A 36 -22.54 -33.12 -13.41
CA LYS A 36 -23.26 -33.59 -14.62
C LYS A 36 -24.76 -33.81 -14.41
N GLY A 37 -25.36 -33.03 -13.53
CA GLY A 37 -26.77 -33.08 -13.17
C GLY A 37 -27.09 -33.87 -11.91
N ASP A 38 -26.19 -34.73 -11.44
CA ASP A 38 -26.39 -35.53 -10.23
C ASP A 38 -25.89 -34.83 -8.98
N ASN A 39 -26.65 -34.94 -7.88
CA ASN A 39 -26.25 -34.40 -6.59
C ASN A 39 -25.14 -35.25 -5.95
N VAL A 40 -23.99 -34.64 -5.65
CA VAL A 40 -22.87 -35.32 -5.04
C VAL A 40 -22.38 -34.56 -3.80
N ILE A 41 -22.14 -35.28 -2.72
CA ILE A 41 -21.44 -34.74 -1.53
C ILE A 41 -19.94 -34.94 -1.75
N LEU A 42 -19.20 -33.82 -1.66
CA LEU A 42 -17.76 -33.82 -1.84
C LEU A 42 -17.04 -34.22 -0.54
N PRO A 43 -15.82 -34.80 -0.66
CA PRO A 43 -14.94 -34.96 0.50
C PRO A 43 -14.60 -33.59 1.14
N PRO A 44 -14.26 -33.53 2.44
CA PRO A 44 -14.12 -32.26 3.18
C PRO A 44 -13.24 -31.21 2.51
N LEU A 45 -12.08 -31.61 1.98
CA LEU A 45 -11.16 -30.66 1.33
C LEU A 45 -11.69 -30.19 -0.04
N ALA A 46 -12.34 -31.06 -0.80
CA ALA A 46 -12.96 -30.67 -2.06
C ALA A 46 -14.20 -29.78 -1.80
N GLU A 47 -14.97 -30.05 -0.74
CA GLU A 47 -16.08 -29.20 -0.32
C GLU A 47 -15.56 -27.80 0.11
N GLU A 48 -14.47 -27.73 0.87
CA GLU A 48 -13.85 -26.43 1.21
C GLU A 48 -13.49 -25.62 -0.04
N TYR A 49 -12.84 -26.25 -1.05
CA TYR A 49 -12.48 -25.56 -2.29
C TYR A 49 -13.72 -25.14 -3.10
N ALA A 50 -14.73 -26.01 -3.20
CA ALA A 50 -16.00 -25.67 -3.83
C ALA A 50 -16.69 -24.48 -3.14
N THR A 51 -16.65 -24.45 -1.82
CA THR A 51 -17.19 -23.36 -0.98
C THR A 51 -16.43 -22.04 -1.21
N LEU A 52 -15.09 -22.10 -1.37
CA LEU A 52 -14.31 -20.93 -1.70
C LEU A 52 -14.68 -20.38 -3.08
N TYR A 53 -14.92 -21.24 -4.06
CA TYR A 53 -15.33 -20.82 -5.40
C TYR A 53 -16.74 -20.24 -5.43
N ALA A 54 -17.68 -20.88 -4.76
CA ALA A 54 -19.09 -20.47 -4.69
C ALA A 54 -19.26 -19.03 -4.17
N LYS A 55 -18.33 -18.52 -3.34
CA LYS A 55 -18.32 -17.12 -2.88
C LYS A 55 -18.21 -16.10 -4.02
N TYR A 56 -17.69 -16.51 -5.17
CA TYR A 56 -17.47 -15.64 -6.32
C TYR A 56 -18.55 -15.74 -7.39
N ILE A 57 -19.55 -16.64 -7.24
CA ILE A 57 -20.71 -16.72 -8.13
C ILE A 57 -21.46 -15.38 -8.08
N GLY A 58 -21.77 -14.82 -9.26
CA GLY A 58 -22.38 -13.51 -9.39
C GLY A 58 -21.40 -12.33 -9.35
N THR A 59 -20.08 -12.58 -9.35
CA THR A 59 -19.05 -11.54 -9.46
C THR A 59 -18.36 -11.60 -10.83
N GLU A 60 -17.68 -10.51 -11.20
CA GLU A 60 -16.88 -10.43 -12.44
C GLU A 60 -15.75 -11.49 -12.55
N TYR A 61 -15.38 -12.14 -11.44
CA TYR A 61 -14.27 -13.09 -11.43
C TYR A 61 -14.57 -14.38 -12.15
N ILE A 62 -15.79 -14.92 -12.02
CA ILE A 62 -16.19 -16.17 -12.70
C ILE A 62 -16.38 -16.02 -14.21
N GLU A 63 -16.48 -14.78 -14.72
CA GLU A 63 -16.50 -14.48 -16.15
C GLU A 63 -15.11 -14.57 -16.77
N ARG A 64 -14.05 -14.63 -15.95
CA ARG A 64 -12.66 -14.65 -16.40
C ARG A 64 -12.16 -16.08 -16.57
N ASN A 65 -11.93 -16.51 -17.81
CA ASN A 65 -11.40 -17.85 -18.11
C ASN A 65 -10.15 -18.22 -17.30
N LYS A 66 -9.25 -17.24 -17.05
CA LYS A 66 -8.05 -17.46 -16.25
C LYS A 66 -8.36 -17.84 -14.80
N PHE A 67 -9.35 -17.20 -14.18
CA PHE A 67 -9.81 -17.50 -12.83
C PHE A 67 -10.32 -18.94 -12.74
N ASN A 68 -11.23 -19.31 -13.62
CA ASN A 68 -11.83 -20.64 -13.65
C ASN A 68 -10.79 -21.73 -13.93
N LYS A 69 -9.91 -21.51 -14.90
CA LYS A 69 -8.84 -22.46 -15.25
C LYS A 69 -7.88 -22.72 -14.09
N ASN A 70 -7.40 -21.64 -13.42
CA ASN A 70 -6.46 -21.78 -12.32
C ASN A 70 -7.12 -22.42 -11.10
N PHE A 71 -8.37 -22.03 -10.79
CA PHE A 71 -9.14 -22.66 -9.72
C PHE A 71 -9.32 -24.16 -10.00
N PHE A 72 -9.76 -24.51 -11.20
CA PHE A 72 -10.05 -25.89 -11.53
C PHE A 72 -8.78 -26.77 -11.54
N ASN A 73 -7.63 -26.22 -11.90
CA ASN A 73 -6.37 -26.94 -11.83
C ASN A 73 -6.01 -27.36 -10.39
N ASP A 74 -6.33 -26.54 -9.39
CA ASP A 74 -6.14 -26.89 -7.99
C ASP A 74 -7.28 -27.77 -7.45
N PHE A 75 -8.52 -27.51 -7.86
CA PHE A 75 -9.71 -28.22 -7.42
C PHE A 75 -9.70 -29.70 -7.82
N LYS A 76 -9.31 -30.00 -9.06
CA LYS A 76 -9.24 -31.38 -9.55
C LYS A 76 -8.26 -32.26 -8.77
N LEU A 77 -7.24 -31.69 -8.10
CA LEU A 77 -6.28 -32.45 -7.29
C LEU A 77 -6.87 -33.03 -5.99
N VAL A 78 -8.03 -32.52 -5.58
CA VAL A 78 -8.71 -32.92 -4.35
C VAL A 78 -10.04 -33.62 -4.62
N LEU A 79 -10.42 -33.77 -5.90
CA LEU A 79 -11.60 -34.51 -6.32
C LEU A 79 -11.39 -36.02 -6.22
N PRO A 80 -12.46 -36.79 -6.01
CA PRO A 80 -12.41 -38.25 -6.15
C PRO A 80 -12.00 -38.69 -7.57
N ASP A 81 -11.30 -39.83 -7.70
CA ASP A 81 -10.75 -40.32 -8.97
C ASP A 81 -11.77 -40.39 -10.11
N LYS A 82 -13.02 -40.75 -9.81
CA LYS A 82 -14.12 -40.77 -10.79
C LYS A 82 -14.44 -39.42 -11.44
N MET A 83 -13.94 -38.31 -10.85
CA MET A 83 -14.14 -36.94 -11.33
C MET A 83 -12.88 -36.34 -11.95
N ASN A 84 -11.74 -37.02 -11.97
CA ASN A 84 -10.45 -36.47 -12.43
C ASN A 84 -10.44 -35.99 -13.89
N ASN A 85 -11.29 -36.56 -14.75
CA ASN A 85 -11.41 -36.20 -16.16
C ASN A 85 -12.52 -35.18 -16.45
N SER A 86 -13.00 -34.46 -15.42
CA SER A 86 -14.04 -33.46 -15.55
C SER A 86 -13.50 -32.08 -15.95
N LYS A 87 -14.43 -31.20 -16.29
CA LYS A 87 -14.20 -29.76 -16.51
C LYS A 87 -15.01 -28.97 -15.48
N ILE A 88 -14.69 -27.69 -15.33
CA ILE A 88 -15.42 -26.84 -14.35
C ILE A 88 -16.91 -26.72 -14.69
N GLU A 89 -17.23 -26.76 -15.99
CA GLU A 89 -18.59 -26.67 -16.50
C GLU A 89 -19.44 -27.92 -16.15
N ASP A 90 -18.79 -29.03 -15.76
CA ASP A 90 -19.48 -30.24 -15.28
C ASP A 90 -20.06 -30.06 -13.86
N PHE A 91 -19.69 -28.96 -13.16
CA PHE A 91 -20.09 -28.68 -11.77
C PHE A 91 -21.02 -27.49 -11.69
N ASP A 92 -22.10 -27.62 -10.93
CA ASP A 92 -22.94 -26.50 -10.50
C ASP A 92 -22.83 -26.35 -8.96
N PHE A 93 -22.32 -25.17 -8.54
CA PHE A 93 -22.10 -24.83 -7.14
C PHE A 93 -23.22 -23.93 -6.57
N SER A 94 -24.37 -23.82 -7.25
CA SER A 94 -25.46 -22.92 -6.86
C SER A 94 -26.03 -23.25 -5.48
N ASP A 95 -26.15 -24.52 -5.13
CA ASP A 95 -26.68 -24.94 -3.83
C ASP A 95 -25.75 -24.49 -2.68
N ILE A 96 -24.42 -24.56 -2.87
CA ILE A 96 -23.45 -24.00 -1.91
C ILE A 96 -23.56 -22.49 -1.85
N LYS A 97 -23.76 -21.81 -2.97
CA LYS A 97 -23.95 -20.34 -2.99
C LYS A 97 -25.19 -19.94 -2.19
N GLU A 98 -26.31 -20.64 -2.37
CA GLU A 98 -27.52 -20.39 -1.61
C GLU A 98 -27.33 -20.62 -0.10
N TYR A 99 -26.63 -21.69 0.28
CA TYR A 99 -26.24 -21.92 1.66
C TYR A 99 -25.42 -20.74 2.25
N LEU A 100 -24.41 -20.27 1.52
CA LEU A 100 -23.56 -19.15 1.94
C LEU A 100 -24.36 -17.84 2.08
N ASP A 101 -25.31 -17.60 1.19
CA ASP A 101 -26.17 -16.42 1.25
C ASP A 101 -27.07 -16.45 2.50
N LYS A 102 -27.68 -17.62 2.80
CA LYS A 102 -28.45 -17.82 4.03
C LYS A 102 -27.62 -17.61 5.30
N GLU A 103 -26.37 -18.10 5.33
CA GLU A 103 -25.46 -17.89 6.45
C GLU A 103 -25.02 -16.41 6.58
N SER A 104 -24.86 -15.72 5.46
CA SER A 104 -24.57 -14.27 5.44
C SER A 104 -25.76 -13.47 5.99
N GLU A 105 -26.98 -13.79 5.59
CA GLU A 105 -28.20 -13.17 6.11
C GLU A 105 -28.36 -13.38 7.61
N LYS A 106 -28.15 -14.61 8.12
CA LYS A 106 -28.16 -14.88 9.57
C LYS A 106 -27.19 -13.96 10.32
N ARG A 107 -25.95 -13.80 9.82
CA ARG A 107 -24.94 -12.92 10.43
C ARG A 107 -25.32 -11.44 10.37
N ASN A 108 -25.90 -11.01 9.25
CA ASN A 108 -26.33 -9.62 9.08
C ASN A 108 -27.48 -9.27 10.05
N ASN A 109 -28.39 -10.20 10.27
CA ASN A 109 -29.56 -10.06 11.12
C ASN A 109 -29.26 -10.21 12.63
N MET A 110 -28.02 -10.56 13.01
CA MET A 110 -27.60 -10.58 14.42
C MET A 110 -27.76 -9.23 15.08
N THR A 111 -28.25 -9.23 16.32
CA THR A 111 -28.34 -8.02 17.15
C THR A 111 -26.97 -7.45 17.50
N LYS A 112 -26.93 -6.20 17.94
CA LYS A 112 -25.67 -5.59 18.41
C LYS A 112 -25.07 -6.37 19.59
N GLU A 113 -25.90 -6.84 20.51
CA GLU A 113 -25.48 -7.62 21.68
C GLU A 113 -24.84 -8.95 21.28
N GLN A 114 -25.46 -9.68 20.33
CA GLN A 114 -24.88 -10.91 19.80
C GLN A 114 -23.52 -10.67 19.13
N LYS A 115 -23.41 -9.61 18.32
CA LYS A 115 -22.14 -9.22 17.68
C LYS A 115 -21.08 -8.84 18.71
N GLU A 116 -21.45 -8.13 19.79
CA GLU A 116 -20.53 -7.78 20.87
C GLU A 116 -20.09 -9.00 21.69
N THR A 117 -20.99 -9.96 21.94
CA THR A 117 -20.64 -11.21 22.64
C THR A 117 -19.64 -12.02 21.83
N ILE A 118 -19.87 -12.21 20.52
CA ILE A 118 -18.93 -12.88 19.61
C ILE A 118 -17.59 -12.16 19.58
N LYS A 119 -17.61 -10.82 19.50
CA LYS A 119 -16.39 -10.02 19.52
C LYS A 119 -15.60 -10.22 20.81
N LYS A 120 -16.24 -10.16 21.97
CA LYS A 120 -15.59 -10.39 23.27
C LYS A 120 -14.97 -11.79 23.37
N ALA A 121 -15.69 -12.82 22.93
CA ALA A 121 -15.17 -14.18 22.90
C ALA A 121 -13.91 -14.29 22.00
N ASN A 122 -13.97 -13.71 20.79
CA ASN A 122 -12.83 -13.68 19.89
C ASN A 122 -11.65 -12.87 20.48
N ASP A 123 -11.92 -11.74 21.13
CA ASP A 123 -10.86 -10.92 21.75
C ASP A 123 -10.11 -11.68 22.84
N ILE A 124 -10.80 -12.54 23.62
CA ILE A 124 -10.17 -13.40 24.65
C ILE A 124 -9.30 -14.46 23.98
N LEU A 125 -9.80 -15.13 22.94
CA LEU A 125 -9.04 -16.14 22.20
C LEU A 125 -7.80 -15.57 21.48
N GLU A 126 -7.88 -14.34 21.03
CA GLU A 126 -6.82 -13.66 20.30
C GLU A 126 -5.74 -13.04 21.22
N GLU A 127 -6.10 -12.70 22.47
CA GLU A 127 -5.23 -11.95 23.39
C GLU A 127 -3.83 -12.55 23.56
N PRO A 128 -3.63 -13.88 23.68
CA PRO A 128 -2.31 -14.48 23.79
C PRO A 128 -1.39 -14.22 22.58
N TYR A 129 -1.97 -13.99 21.39
CA TYR A 129 -1.25 -13.85 20.12
C TYR A 129 -0.99 -12.39 19.72
N LYS A 130 -1.59 -11.43 20.44
CA LYS A 130 -1.51 -10.00 20.07
C LYS A 130 -0.17 -9.34 20.43
N TYR A 131 0.67 -9.99 21.25
CA TYR A 131 1.84 -9.35 21.82
C TYR A 131 3.09 -10.23 21.78
N VAL A 132 4.23 -9.55 21.68
CA VAL A 132 5.59 -10.09 21.87
C VAL A 132 6.29 -9.29 22.96
N VAL A 133 7.08 -9.94 23.78
CA VAL A 133 7.98 -9.30 24.74
C VAL A 133 9.37 -9.23 24.12
N ILE A 134 9.90 -8.02 23.98
CA ILE A 134 11.22 -7.74 23.40
C ILE A 134 12.01 -6.91 24.41
N ASP A 135 13.09 -7.50 24.91
CA ASP A 135 13.98 -6.85 25.90
C ASP A 135 13.20 -6.23 27.07
N GLY A 136 12.20 -6.96 27.59
CA GLY A 136 11.33 -6.54 28.68
C GLY A 136 10.15 -5.65 28.29
N ALA A 137 10.09 -5.13 27.05
CA ALA A 137 9.00 -4.28 26.58
C ALA A 137 7.92 -5.10 25.85
N LYS A 138 6.66 -4.96 26.24
CA LYS A 138 5.51 -5.57 25.55
C LYS A 138 5.19 -4.76 24.29
N GLN A 139 5.30 -5.40 23.11
CA GLN A 139 5.03 -4.80 21.80
C GLN A 139 3.87 -5.52 21.13
N LYS A 140 3.04 -4.78 20.38
CA LYS A 140 1.96 -5.38 19.58
C LYS A 140 2.50 -6.11 18.36
N ILE A 141 1.88 -7.22 18.01
CA ILE A 141 2.12 -7.95 16.75
C ILE A 141 1.13 -7.43 15.71
N GLY A 142 1.61 -7.10 14.51
CA GLY A 142 0.79 -6.46 13.48
C GLY A 142 -0.11 -7.42 12.72
N ASN A 143 0.40 -8.61 12.41
CA ASN A 143 -0.25 -9.62 11.58
C ASN A 143 -0.15 -11.00 12.23
N TYR A 144 -0.60 -11.10 13.48
CA TYR A 144 -0.55 -12.34 14.26
C TYR A 144 -1.49 -13.44 13.76
N LYS A 145 -2.48 -13.14 12.92
CA LYS A 145 -3.39 -14.14 12.35
C LYS A 145 -2.84 -14.69 11.04
N ILE A 146 -2.74 -16.00 10.93
CA ILE A 146 -2.51 -16.66 9.65
C ILE A 146 -3.75 -16.47 8.77
N GLU A 147 -3.53 -16.13 7.50
CA GLU A 147 -4.62 -16.00 6.52
C GLU A 147 -5.33 -17.36 6.35
N PRO A 148 -6.68 -17.40 6.42
CA PRO A 148 -7.42 -18.61 6.12
C PRO A 148 -7.24 -19.00 4.64
N PRO A 149 -7.54 -20.25 4.27
CA PRO A 149 -7.63 -20.67 2.88
C PRO A 149 -8.54 -19.75 2.08
N GLY A 150 -8.23 -19.56 0.81
CA GLY A 150 -8.98 -18.66 -0.04
C GLY A 150 -8.56 -18.76 -1.50
N ILE A 151 -9.21 -18.00 -2.38
CA ILE A 151 -8.80 -17.88 -3.77
C ILE A 151 -7.95 -16.63 -3.96
N PHE A 152 -6.82 -16.77 -4.64
CA PHE A 152 -5.95 -15.65 -4.93
C PHE A 152 -6.51 -14.80 -6.05
N LEU A 153 -6.77 -13.52 -5.76
CA LEU A 153 -7.31 -12.59 -6.75
C LEU A 153 -6.22 -11.80 -7.47
N GLY A 154 -5.09 -11.54 -6.80
CA GLY A 154 -4.03 -10.71 -7.36
C GLY A 154 -4.46 -9.25 -7.56
N ARG A 155 -3.64 -8.52 -8.33
CA ARG A 155 -3.95 -7.17 -8.81
C ARG A 155 -3.72 -7.09 -10.32
N GLY A 156 -4.60 -6.41 -11.04
CA GLY A 156 -4.56 -6.35 -12.49
C GLY A 156 -4.79 -7.73 -13.12
N ASP A 157 -4.13 -7.98 -14.26
CA ASP A 157 -4.17 -9.29 -14.93
C ASP A 157 -3.05 -10.21 -14.41
N HIS A 158 -3.19 -10.63 -13.14
CA HIS A 158 -2.21 -11.50 -12.52
C HIS A 158 -2.28 -12.93 -13.10
N PRO A 159 -1.16 -13.57 -13.49
CA PRO A 159 -1.17 -14.91 -14.10
C PRO A 159 -1.76 -15.99 -13.19
N LYS A 160 -1.63 -15.86 -11.87
CA LYS A 160 -2.11 -16.80 -10.86
C LYS A 160 -3.49 -16.46 -10.29
N LEU A 161 -4.24 -15.54 -10.94
CA LEU A 161 -5.62 -15.24 -10.59
C LEU A 161 -6.47 -16.51 -10.58
N GLY A 162 -7.14 -16.83 -9.48
CA GLY A 162 -7.99 -18.01 -9.32
C GLY A 162 -7.31 -19.20 -8.61
N MET A 163 -6.00 -19.20 -8.39
CA MET A 163 -5.32 -20.27 -7.65
C MET A 163 -5.76 -20.31 -6.18
N ILE A 164 -5.76 -21.51 -5.59
CA ILE A 164 -6.09 -21.71 -4.18
C ILE A 164 -4.89 -21.32 -3.29
N LYS A 165 -5.13 -20.40 -2.37
CA LYS A 165 -4.27 -20.20 -1.21
C LYS A 165 -4.55 -21.35 -0.23
N LYS A 166 -3.61 -22.27 -0.13
CA LYS A 166 -3.73 -23.44 0.73
C LYS A 166 -3.73 -23.05 2.21
N ARG A 167 -4.31 -23.89 3.05
CA ARG A 167 -4.21 -23.80 4.49
C ARG A 167 -2.74 -23.90 4.89
N ILE A 168 -2.33 -23.01 5.78
CA ILE A 168 -0.99 -23.05 6.39
C ILE A 168 -1.10 -23.85 7.68
N GLU A 169 -0.34 -24.92 7.78
CA GLU A 169 -0.28 -25.77 8.95
C GLU A 169 0.90 -25.35 9.85
N PRO A 170 0.88 -25.69 11.14
CA PRO A 170 2.03 -25.42 12.04
C PRO A 170 3.35 -25.95 11.50
N ALA A 171 3.36 -27.12 10.87
CA ALA A 171 4.53 -27.74 10.27
C ALA A 171 5.15 -26.92 9.11
N ASP A 172 4.41 -25.98 8.51
CA ASP A 172 4.92 -25.08 7.48
C ASP A 172 5.67 -23.87 8.07
N ILE A 173 5.54 -23.63 9.39
CA ILE A 173 5.98 -22.38 10.02
C ILE A 173 7.30 -22.57 10.77
N VAL A 174 8.22 -21.66 10.50
CA VAL A 174 9.42 -21.46 11.32
C VAL A 174 9.14 -20.32 12.29
N ILE A 175 9.27 -20.57 13.61
CA ILE A 175 9.18 -19.52 14.64
C ILE A 175 10.56 -19.12 15.15
N ASN A 176 10.70 -17.85 15.50
CA ASN A 176 11.94 -17.27 16.00
C ASN A 176 11.75 -16.80 17.45
N LEU A 177 12.52 -17.34 18.38
CA LEU A 177 12.42 -17.10 19.81
C LEU A 177 13.80 -16.88 20.43
N ASP A 178 13.89 -16.25 21.61
CA ASP A 178 15.14 -16.28 22.38
C ASP A 178 15.44 -17.71 22.91
N LYS A 179 16.68 -17.94 23.29
CA LYS A 179 17.17 -19.28 23.70
C LYS A 179 16.42 -19.85 24.89
N ASP A 180 15.98 -18.98 25.80
CA ASP A 180 15.37 -19.36 27.09
C ASP A 180 13.85 -19.24 27.03
N ALA A 181 13.28 -18.89 25.86
CA ALA A 181 11.85 -18.79 25.68
C ALA A 181 11.18 -20.16 25.68
N PRO A 182 10.06 -20.34 26.38
CA PRO A 182 9.28 -21.56 26.25
C PRO A 182 8.70 -21.66 24.82
N ILE A 183 8.82 -22.84 24.20
CA ILE A 183 8.25 -23.10 22.90
C ILE A 183 6.72 -23.12 23.03
N PRO A 184 6.00 -22.27 22.26
CA PRO A 184 4.54 -22.22 22.32
C PRO A 184 3.91 -23.56 21.94
N LYS A 185 3.02 -24.05 22.78
CA LYS A 185 2.27 -25.28 22.51
C LYS A 185 1.19 -25.03 21.45
N ILE A 186 1.04 -25.98 20.54
CA ILE A 186 -0.03 -25.99 19.54
C ILE A 186 -1.10 -26.99 19.97
N ASN A 187 -2.35 -26.63 19.77
CA ASN A 187 -3.45 -27.54 20.04
C ASN A 187 -3.39 -28.75 19.09
N ASN A 188 -3.99 -29.87 19.51
CA ASN A 188 -4.15 -31.10 18.72
C ASN A 188 -2.84 -31.86 18.41
N GLY A 189 -1.78 -31.70 19.23
CA GLY A 189 -0.53 -32.46 19.09
C GLY A 189 0.28 -32.12 17.82
N LYS A 190 -0.05 -31.03 17.13
CA LYS A 190 0.73 -30.53 15.99
C LYS A 190 2.03 -29.88 16.49
N GLU A 191 3.06 -29.91 15.66
CA GLU A 191 4.37 -29.31 15.96
C GLU A 191 4.71 -28.21 14.96
N TRP A 192 5.58 -27.28 15.40
CA TRP A 192 6.15 -26.26 14.52
C TRP A 192 7.10 -26.92 13.50
N GLY A 193 7.14 -26.41 12.27
CA GLY A 193 8.09 -26.89 11.27
C GLY A 193 9.54 -26.69 11.69
N SER A 194 9.84 -25.60 12.39
CA SER A 194 11.14 -25.37 13.02
C SER A 194 11.06 -24.26 14.07
N VAL A 195 11.93 -24.33 15.07
CA VAL A 195 12.14 -23.28 16.06
C VAL A 195 13.59 -22.82 15.95
N ILE A 196 13.80 -21.53 15.73
CA ILE A 196 15.15 -20.96 15.60
C ILE A 196 15.40 -19.86 16.64
N ASN A 197 16.68 -19.56 16.86
CA ASN A 197 17.13 -18.41 17.62
C ASN A 197 18.08 -17.56 16.74
N ASP A 198 17.51 -16.64 15.99
CA ASP A 198 18.28 -15.68 15.19
C ASP A 198 17.94 -14.25 15.62
N ASN A 199 18.79 -13.68 16.47
CA ASN A 199 18.60 -12.33 16.98
C ASN A 199 19.02 -11.22 15.99
N SER A 200 19.52 -11.56 14.82
CA SER A 200 19.80 -10.60 13.75
C SER A 200 18.57 -10.23 12.92
N VAL A 201 17.45 -10.96 13.08
CA VAL A 201 16.17 -10.71 12.41
C VAL A 201 15.12 -10.21 13.40
N ILE A 202 14.07 -9.55 12.89
CA ILE A 202 12.98 -8.96 13.70
C ILE A 202 11.61 -9.60 13.42
N TRP A 203 11.55 -10.64 12.61
CA TRP A 203 10.31 -11.37 12.37
C TRP A 203 10.11 -12.46 13.44
N LEU A 204 8.85 -12.72 13.80
CA LEU A 204 8.45 -13.69 14.81
C LEU A 204 8.25 -15.08 14.22
N ALA A 205 7.68 -15.12 13.01
CA ALA A 205 7.39 -16.36 12.30
C ALA A 205 7.51 -16.15 10.80
N THR A 206 7.81 -17.23 10.06
CA THR A 206 7.88 -17.22 8.60
C THR A 206 7.40 -18.54 8.03
N TRP A 207 6.83 -18.49 6.83
CA TRP A 207 6.44 -19.65 6.01
C TRP A 207 6.52 -19.34 4.54
N LYS A 208 6.51 -20.36 3.70
CA LYS A 208 6.54 -20.21 2.25
C LYS A 208 5.12 -20.13 1.68
N ASP A 209 4.81 -19.05 0.98
CA ASP A 209 3.52 -18.87 0.30
C ASP A 209 3.43 -19.80 -0.93
N ASN A 210 2.37 -20.61 -1.03
CA ASN A 210 2.19 -21.54 -2.14
C ASN A 210 1.89 -20.84 -3.48
N ILE A 211 1.39 -19.59 -3.46
CA ILE A 211 1.07 -18.85 -4.69
C ILE A 211 2.34 -18.38 -5.39
N ASN A 212 3.23 -17.69 -4.68
CA ASN A 212 4.39 -17.04 -5.30
C ASN A 212 5.73 -17.62 -4.87
N GLY A 213 5.74 -18.64 -4.01
CA GLY A 213 6.94 -19.28 -3.49
C GLY A 213 7.83 -18.39 -2.61
N LYS A 214 7.33 -17.20 -2.22
CA LYS A 214 8.08 -16.25 -1.39
C LYS A 214 7.75 -16.45 0.08
N ASN A 215 8.70 -16.12 0.94
CA ASN A 215 8.45 -16.16 2.37
C ASN A 215 7.48 -15.05 2.81
N LYS A 216 6.50 -15.44 3.61
CA LYS A 216 5.62 -14.57 4.40
C LYS A 216 6.18 -14.47 5.80
N TYR A 217 5.96 -13.33 6.44
CA TYR A 217 6.52 -13.06 7.76
C TYR A 217 5.47 -12.47 8.69
N VAL A 218 5.58 -12.82 9.97
CA VAL A 218 4.89 -12.14 11.07
C VAL A 218 5.83 -11.11 11.68
N PHE A 219 5.38 -9.88 11.81
CA PHE A 219 6.15 -8.77 12.37
C PHE A 219 5.42 -8.10 13.52
N THR A 220 6.17 -7.33 14.29
CA THR A 220 5.60 -6.35 15.21
C THR A 220 4.74 -5.33 14.48
N SER A 221 3.81 -4.72 15.20
CA SER A 221 2.88 -3.73 14.65
C SER A 221 3.61 -2.51 14.06
N MET A 222 2.89 -1.77 13.23
CA MET A 222 3.40 -0.55 12.58
C MET A 222 3.73 0.58 13.55
N ASP A 223 3.25 0.51 14.79
CA ASP A 223 3.52 1.44 15.90
C ASP A 223 4.58 0.90 16.88
N SER A 224 5.28 -0.17 16.52
CA SER A 224 6.35 -0.75 17.33
C SER A 224 7.63 0.11 17.35
N ILE A 225 8.44 -0.06 18.39
CA ILE A 225 9.74 0.61 18.54
C ILE A 225 10.65 0.37 17.33
N PHE A 226 10.72 -0.87 16.81
CA PHE A 226 11.52 -1.19 15.63
C PHE A 226 11.07 -0.41 14.39
N LYS A 227 9.76 -0.30 14.20
CA LYS A 227 9.22 0.43 13.06
C LYS A 227 9.46 1.92 13.19
N SER A 228 9.33 2.47 14.39
CA SER A 228 9.61 3.87 14.69
C SER A 228 11.08 4.22 14.40
N LYS A 229 12.04 3.45 14.92
CA LYS A 229 13.48 3.62 14.66
C LYS A 229 13.83 3.51 13.17
N SER A 230 13.26 2.53 12.47
CA SER A 230 13.45 2.36 11.02
C SER A 230 12.91 3.53 10.21
N ASP A 231 11.79 4.11 10.63
CA ASP A 231 11.22 5.30 9.97
C ASP A 231 12.05 6.55 10.23
N GLU A 232 12.50 6.77 11.46
CA GLU A 232 13.39 7.87 11.84
C GLU A 232 14.64 7.86 10.96
N SER A 233 15.36 6.73 10.93
CA SER A 233 16.56 6.56 10.10
C SER A 233 16.30 6.85 8.61
N LYS A 234 15.17 6.40 8.06
CA LYS A 234 14.77 6.64 6.67
C LYS A 234 14.59 8.14 6.39
N PHE A 235 13.92 8.87 7.29
CA PHE A 235 13.68 10.30 7.12
C PHE A 235 14.95 11.13 7.36
N ASP A 236 15.84 10.68 8.24
CA ASP A 236 17.15 11.29 8.43
C ASP A 236 18.04 11.15 7.19
N LEU A 237 18.01 9.99 6.54
CA LEU A 237 18.69 9.82 5.24
C LEU A 237 18.12 10.76 4.19
N ALA A 238 16.79 10.95 4.13
CA ALA A 238 16.19 11.91 3.20
C ALA A 238 16.60 13.37 3.51
N LYS A 239 16.74 13.71 4.79
CA LYS A 239 17.24 15.02 5.23
C LYS A 239 18.74 15.20 4.90
N LYS A 240 19.55 14.15 5.03
CA LYS A 240 20.96 14.17 4.56
C LYS A 240 21.02 14.36 3.06
N LEU A 241 20.16 13.70 2.29
CA LEU A 241 20.10 13.87 0.84
C LEU A 241 19.81 15.31 0.44
N LYS A 242 18.91 16.01 1.15
CA LYS A 242 18.62 17.42 0.87
C LYS A 242 19.89 18.29 0.83
N ARG A 243 20.87 18.02 1.70
CA ARG A 243 22.13 18.76 1.76
C ARG A 243 23.09 18.42 0.62
N LYS A 244 22.96 17.24 0.02
CA LYS A 244 23.87 16.71 -1.02
C LYS A 244 23.23 16.68 -2.41
N VAL A 245 21.94 16.88 -2.53
CA VAL A 245 21.17 16.63 -3.75
C VAL A 245 21.68 17.44 -4.95
N ASN A 246 22.05 18.71 -4.77
CA ASN A 246 22.57 19.53 -5.86
C ASN A 246 23.88 18.95 -6.40
N LYS A 247 24.83 18.60 -5.51
CA LYS A 247 26.08 17.95 -5.93
C LYS A 247 25.86 16.63 -6.68
N ILE A 248 24.86 15.86 -6.26
CA ILE A 248 24.52 14.60 -6.94
C ILE A 248 23.87 14.89 -8.31
N ARG A 249 23.03 15.94 -8.39
CA ARG A 249 22.44 16.41 -9.66
C ARG A 249 23.51 16.85 -10.64
N ASP A 250 24.40 17.73 -10.23
CA ASP A 250 25.51 18.18 -11.05
C ASP A 250 26.34 17.00 -11.59
N SER A 251 26.58 15.99 -10.73
CA SER A 251 27.33 14.79 -11.10
C SER A 251 26.58 13.94 -12.15
N TYR A 252 25.30 13.60 -11.94
CA TYR A 252 24.61 12.77 -12.92
C TYR A 252 24.24 13.54 -14.20
N GLU A 253 24.03 14.86 -14.12
CA GLU A 253 23.79 15.68 -15.31
C GLU A 253 25.03 15.69 -16.23
N THR A 254 26.24 15.79 -15.68
CA THR A 254 27.48 15.61 -16.45
C THR A 254 27.60 14.21 -17.04
N GLN A 255 27.13 13.18 -16.33
CA GLN A 255 27.17 11.78 -16.79
C GLN A 255 26.14 11.46 -17.88
N LEU A 256 25.17 12.35 -18.15
CA LEU A 256 24.26 12.20 -19.29
C LEU A 256 25.00 12.19 -20.64
N ASP A 257 26.14 12.85 -20.74
CA ASP A 257 26.97 12.92 -21.94
C ASP A 257 28.18 11.97 -21.89
N SER A 258 28.23 11.03 -20.92
CA SER A 258 29.32 10.06 -20.77
C SER A 258 29.50 9.18 -22.03
N ASP A 259 30.71 8.83 -22.39
CA ASP A 259 31.02 7.88 -23.46
C ASP A 259 30.63 6.43 -23.07
N ASP A 260 30.61 6.12 -21.76
CA ASP A 260 30.16 4.83 -21.26
C ASP A 260 28.62 4.76 -21.22
N ASN A 261 28.06 3.90 -22.08
CA ASN A 261 26.62 3.71 -22.20
C ASN A 261 25.94 3.26 -20.90
N LYS A 262 26.62 2.51 -20.03
CA LYS A 262 26.06 2.08 -18.75
C LYS A 262 25.91 3.27 -17.79
N THR A 263 26.92 4.11 -17.70
CA THR A 263 26.90 5.37 -16.93
C THR A 263 25.80 6.30 -17.45
N ARG A 264 25.68 6.43 -18.76
CA ARG A 264 24.63 7.22 -19.43
C ARG A 264 23.24 6.70 -19.10
N GLN A 265 23.02 5.37 -19.09
CA GLN A 265 21.75 4.77 -18.69
C GLN A 265 21.45 4.99 -17.19
N LEU A 266 22.46 4.91 -16.30
CA LEU A 266 22.31 5.21 -14.88
C LEU A 266 21.87 6.66 -14.67
N ALA A 267 22.56 7.61 -15.29
CA ALA A 267 22.26 9.04 -15.19
C ALA A 267 20.84 9.36 -15.69
N THR A 268 20.47 8.86 -16.88
CA THR A 268 19.13 9.05 -17.46
C THR A 268 18.03 8.42 -16.58
N SER A 269 18.28 7.25 -16.02
CA SER A 269 17.35 6.58 -15.10
C SER A 269 17.20 7.36 -13.79
N LEU A 270 18.30 7.90 -13.26
CA LEU A 270 18.26 8.73 -12.05
C LEU A 270 17.50 10.04 -12.28
N TYR A 271 17.60 10.64 -13.45
CA TYR A 271 16.79 11.80 -13.82
C TYR A 271 15.28 11.50 -13.64
N PHE A 272 14.80 10.33 -14.08
CA PHE A 272 13.40 9.96 -13.89
C PHE A 272 13.03 9.67 -12.43
N ILE A 273 13.94 9.10 -11.64
CA ILE A 273 13.72 8.90 -10.20
C ILE A 273 13.64 10.25 -9.49
N ASP A 274 14.51 11.19 -9.84
CA ASP A 274 14.58 12.52 -9.24
C ASP A 274 13.35 13.36 -9.62
N HIS A 275 13.11 13.57 -10.89
CA HIS A 275 12.11 14.54 -11.35
C HIS A 275 10.67 14.02 -11.36
N LEU A 276 10.48 12.71 -11.54
CA LEU A 276 9.15 12.09 -11.61
C LEU A 276 8.82 11.22 -10.41
N ALA A 277 9.72 11.13 -9.43
CA ALA A 277 9.59 10.28 -8.26
C ALA A 277 9.25 8.82 -8.63
N LEU A 278 9.76 8.31 -9.75
CA LEU A 278 9.50 6.94 -10.18
C LEU A 278 10.16 5.93 -9.24
N ARG A 279 9.60 4.73 -9.17
CA ARG A 279 10.21 3.60 -8.46
C ARG A 279 11.31 3.00 -9.34
N VAL A 280 12.36 2.48 -8.71
CA VAL A 280 13.45 1.84 -9.46
C VAL A 280 12.94 0.70 -10.35
N GLY A 281 12.06 -0.18 -9.83
CA GLY A 281 11.59 -1.37 -10.53
C GLY A 281 12.62 -2.50 -10.50
N GLY A 282 12.21 -3.68 -10.91
CA GLY A 282 13.05 -4.87 -11.07
C GLY A 282 12.48 -5.76 -12.16
N LYS A 283 13.31 -6.61 -12.71
CA LYS A 283 12.89 -7.61 -13.69
C LYS A 283 11.90 -8.58 -13.03
N LYS A 284 10.82 -8.88 -13.70
CA LYS A 284 9.76 -9.78 -13.24
C LYS A 284 9.58 -10.93 -14.22
N ASP A 285 9.24 -12.07 -13.68
CA ASP A 285 8.73 -13.16 -14.48
C ASP A 285 7.22 -12.96 -14.71
N LYS A 286 6.82 -12.74 -15.95
CA LYS A 286 5.41 -12.54 -16.33
C LYS A 286 4.55 -13.78 -16.13
N LYS A 287 5.16 -14.97 -15.99
CA LYS A 287 4.45 -16.21 -15.66
C LYS A 287 4.09 -16.28 -14.16
N GLU A 288 4.87 -15.58 -13.33
CA GLU A 288 4.74 -15.61 -11.88
C GLU A 288 4.11 -14.35 -11.28
N GLU A 289 4.30 -13.20 -11.92
CA GLU A 289 3.87 -11.90 -11.39
C GLU A 289 3.18 -11.04 -12.47
N ALA A 290 2.30 -10.14 -12.04
CA ALA A 290 1.70 -9.16 -12.94
C ALA A 290 2.77 -8.30 -13.63
N ASP A 291 2.60 -8.05 -14.94
CA ASP A 291 3.53 -7.26 -15.76
C ASP A 291 3.49 -5.78 -15.38
N THR A 292 4.20 -5.45 -14.30
CA THR A 292 4.35 -4.08 -13.83
C THR A 292 5.81 -3.69 -13.80
N VAL A 293 6.11 -2.44 -14.17
CA VAL A 293 7.49 -1.96 -14.34
C VAL A 293 7.81 -0.76 -13.45
N GLY A 294 9.09 -0.51 -13.27
CA GLY A 294 9.67 0.73 -12.78
C GLY A 294 10.78 1.17 -13.72
N VAL A 295 11.56 2.19 -13.35
CA VAL A 295 12.50 2.84 -14.28
C VAL A 295 13.44 1.83 -14.94
N THR A 296 14.17 1.02 -14.16
CA THR A 296 15.18 0.09 -14.72
C THR A 296 14.59 -1.10 -15.45
N SER A 297 13.28 -1.27 -15.42
CA SER A 297 12.56 -2.33 -16.16
C SER A 297 11.60 -1.77 -17.21
N LEU A 298 11.70 -0.48 -17.55
CA LEU A 298 10.97 0.10 -18.68
C LEU A 298 11.38 -0.58 -19.99
N ARG A 299 10.40 -0.74 -20.89
CA ARG A 299 10.59 -1.23 -22.25
C ARG A 299 10.37 -0.10 -23.24
N VAL A 300 10.81 -0.28 -24.46
CA VAL A 300 10.63 0.69 -25.56
C VAL A 300 9.16 1.05 -25.75
N GLU A 301 8.25 0.07 -25.65
CA GLU A 301 6.78 0.31 -25.75
C GLU A 301 6.18 1.26 -24.70
N HIS A 302 6.91 1.51 -23.62
CA HIS A 302 6.43 2.35 -22.51
C HIS A 302 6.73 3.84 -22.68
N ILE A 303 7.49 4.19 -23.73
CA ILE A 303 7.83 5.58 -24.03
C ILE A 303 7.43 5.95 -25.46
N LEU A 304 7.00 7.19 -25.61
CA LEU A 304 6.82 7.81 -26.92
C LEU A 304 7.58 9.12 -26.93
N LEU A 305 8.51 9.24 -27.85
CA LEU A 305 9.37 10.41 -28.04
C LEU A 305 8.72 11.35 -29.07
N SER A 306 8.62 12.61 -28.74
CA SER A 306 8.09 13.67 -29.62
C SER A 306 9.05 14.85 -29.60
N PRO A 307 9.70 15.14 -30.74
CA PRO A 307 10.60 16.31 -30.84
C PRO A 307 9.91 17.62 -30.42
N PRO A 308 10.65 18.62 -29.91
CA PRO A 308 12.09 18.55 -29.72
C PRO A 308 12.51 17.78 -28.44
N ASN A 309 11.74 17.76 -27.34
CA ASN A 309 12.16 17.23 -26.03
C ASN A 309 11.00 16.66 -25.21
N ILE A 310 9.94 16.21 -25.85
CA ILE A 310 8.77 15.70 -25.14
C ILE A 310 8.81 14.19 -25.06
N VAL A 311 8.68 13.66 -23.85
CA VAL A 311 8.58 12.23 -23.56
C VAL A 311 7.21 11.94 -22.95
N LYS A 312 6.45 11.04 -23.57
CA LYS A 312 5.26 10.46 -22.96
C LYS A 312 5.64 9.10 -22.39
N LEU A 313 5.41 8.93 -21.10
CA LEU A 313 5.55 7.67 -20.37
C LEU A 313 4.15 7.07 -20.17
N ASP A 314 3.95 5.79 -20.50
CA ASP A 314 2.67 5.10 -20.36
C ASP A 314 2.90 3.61 -20.04
N PHE A 315 2.71 3.22 -18.79
CA PHE A 315 2.97 1.87 -18.33
C PHE A 315 2.19 1.52 -17.06
N LEU A 316 2.09 0.22 -16.76
CA LEU A 316 1.57 -0.26 -15.48
C LEU A 316 2.69 -0.27 -14.43
N ALA A 317 2.53 0.56 -13.41
CA ALA A 317 3.44 0.62 -12.26
C ALA A 317 3.02 -0.37 -11.16
N LYS A 318 3.69 -0.30 -10.01
CA LYS A 318 3.38 -1.14 -8.85
C LYS A 318 1.88 -1.17 -8.57
N ASP A 319 1.38 -2.35 -8.19
CA ASP A 319 -0.04 -2.62 -7.91
C ASP A 319 -0.95 -2.52 -9.15
N SER A 320 -0.38 -2.65 -10.36
CA SER A 320 -1.04 -2.48 -11.67
C SER A 320 -1.68 -1.11 -11.88
N VAL A 321 -1.19 -0.11 -11.16
CA VAL A 321 -1.66 1.27 -11.31
C VAL A 321 -0.98 1.90 -12.53
N ARG A 322 -1.78 2.39 -13.48
CA ARG A 322 -1.26 3.04 -14.69
C ARG A 322 -0.54 4.34 -14.35
N PHE A 323 0.67 4.51 -14.87
CA PHE A 323 1.41 5.76 -14.91
C PHE A 323 1.38 6.28 -16.34
N CYS A 324 0.73 7.44 -16.54
CA CYS A 324 0.65 8.08 -17.85
C CYS A 324 0.96 9.57 -17.68
N LYS A 325 2.12 10.00 -18.15
CA LYS A 325 2.56 11.41 -18.11
C LYS A 325 3.27 11.82 -19.39
N LYS A 326 2.99 13.05 -19.82
CA LYS A 326 3.74 13.75 -20.87
C LYS A 326 4.61 14.80 -20.18
N VAL A 327 5.92 14.74 -20.40
CA VAL A 327 6.92 15.60 -19.72
C VAL A 327 7.89 16.19 -20.75
N ASN A 328 8.31 17.41 -20.50
CA ASN A 328 9.42 18.03 -21.22
C ASN A 328 10.70 17.67 -20.46
N VAL A 329 11.72 17.18 -21.15
CA VAL A 329 13.00 16.75 -20.56
C VAL A 329 14.16 17.55 -21.15
N PRO A 330 15.32 17.66 -20.47
CA PRO A 330 16.51 18.24 -21.04
C PRO A 330 16.94 17.51 -22.33
N LYS A 331 17.56 18.25 -23.24
CA LYS A 331 18.02 17.69 -24.53
C LYS A 331 18.92 16.44 -24.35
N PRO A 332 19.93 16.41 -23.45
CA PRO A 332 20.73 15.20 -23.26
C PRO A 332 19.91 13.97 -22.87
N VAL A 333 18.89 14.13 -22.01
CA VAL A 333 17.97 13.05 -21.63
C VAL A 333 17.17 12.56 -22.84
N PHE A 334 16.68 13.47 -23.67
CA PHE A 334 15.93 13.13 -24.87
C PHE A 334 16.79 12.40 -25.90
N ASP A 335 17.99 12.89 -26.17
CA ASP A 335 18.94 12.29 -27.10
C ASP A 335 19.37 10.89 -26.63
N ASN A 336 19.59 10.70 -25.34
CA ASN A 336 19.87 9.40 -24.75
C ASN A 336 18.71 8.42 -24.96
N LEU A 337 17.47 8.85 -24.80
CA LEU A 337 16.31 7.99 -25.03
C LEU A 337 16.19 7.60 -26.50
N ILE A 338 16.48 8.49 -27.44
CA ILE A 338 16.55 8.14 -28.88
C ILE A 338 17.62 7.07 -29.09
N MET A 339 18.82 7.27 -28.54
CA MET A 339 19.90 6.30 -28.67
C MET A 339 19.53 4.94 -28.04
N PHE A 340 18.91 4.93 -26.87
CA PHE A 340 18.53 3.68 -26.18
C PHE A 340 17.38 2.93 -26.86
N THR A 341 16.59 3.58 -27.71
CA THR A 341 15.52 2.95 -28.49
C THR A 341 16.00 2.47 -29.87
N ASN A 342 17.14 2.95 -30.34
CA ASN A 342 17.68 2.59 -31.64
C ASN A 342 17.99 1.09 -31.70
N ASN A 343 17.61 0.45 -32.81
CA ASN A 343 17.80 -1.00 -33.06
C ASN A 343 17.16 -1.93 -32.00
N LYS A 344 16.13 -1.46 -31.27
CA LYS A 344 15.39 -2.26 -30.30
C LYS A 344 13.93 -2.46 -30.71
N ASN A 345 13.39 -3.65 -30.40
CA ASN A 345 11.98 -3.97 -30.55
C ASN A 345 11.15 -3.33 -29.40
N LYS A 346 9.85 -3.19 -29.61
CA LYS A 346 8.93 -2.62 -28.60
C LYS A 346 9.01 -3.31 -27.21
N LYS A 347 9.24 -4.63 -27.19
CA LYS A 347 9.31 -5.43 -25.94
C LYS A 347 10.68 -5.45 -25.29
N ASP A 348 11.71 -4.92 -25.95
CA ASP A 348 13.07 -4.90 -25.42
C ASP A 348 13.20 -3.88 -24.28
N GLN A 349 14.11 -4.15 -23.35
CA GLN A 349 14.38 -3.22 -22.24
C GLN A 349 14.96 -1.91 -22.76
N LEU A 350 14.41 -0.79 -22.30
CA LEU A 350 14.94 0.54 -22.61
C LEU A 350 16.34 0.71 -22.02
N PHE A 351 16.50 0.29 -20.76
CA PHE A 351 17.75 0.33 -20.00
C PHE A 351 18.27 -1.11 -19.83
N ASP A 352 18.97 -1.63 -20.80
CA ASP A 352 19.42 -3.03 -20.89
C ASP A 352 20.73 -3.31 -20.13
N LEU A 353 21.55 -2.27 -19.88
CA LEU A 353 22.84 -2.39 -19.20
C LEU A 353 22.75 -2.21 -17.68
N ILE A 354 21.57 -1.88 -17.16
CA ILE A 354 21.38 -1.59 -15.74
C ILE A 354 20.24 -2.42 -15.11
N SER A 355 20.29 -2.52 -13.81
CA SER A 355 19.30 -3.20 -12.98
C SER A 355 18.92 -2.36 -11.75
N ALA A 356 17.89 -2.80 -11.02
CA ALA A 356 17.56 -2.19 -9.73
C ALA A 356 18.72 -2.25 -8.72
N SER A 357 19.51 -3.32 -8.77
CA SER A 357 20.69 -3.48 -7.90
C SER A 357 21.79 -2.50 -8.29
N SER A 358 22.15 -2.41 -9.59
CA SER A 358 23.18 -1.46 -10.06
C SER A 358 22.77 -0.01 -9.82
N MET A 359 21.50 0.34 -9.96
CA MET A 359 21.00 1.67 -9.62
C MET A 359 21.13 1.98 -8.13
N ASN A 360 20.77 1.06 -7.24
CA ASN A 360 20.92 1.28 -5.80
C ASN A 360 22.41 1.32 -5.40
N GLN A 361 23.27 0.53 -6.03
CA GLN A 361 24.73 0.63 -5.81
C GLN A 361 25.29 1.98 -6.27
N TYR A 362 24.85 2.49 -7.40
CA TYR A 362 25.21 3.83 -7.87
C TYR A 362 24.79 4.92 -6.87
N LEU A 363 23.57 4.82 -6.34
CA LEU A 363 23.07 5.75 -5.33
C LEU A 363 23.83 5.63 -4.00
N GLU A 364 24.15 4.41 -3.57
CA GLU A 364 24.98 4.16 -2.38
C GLU A 364 26.36 4.82 -2.50
N ASN A 365 26.98 4.76 -3.68
CA ASN A 365 28.26 5.43 -3.96
C ASN A 365 28.13 6.97 -3.92
N CYS A 366 26.97 7.52 -4.28
CA CYS A 366 26.72 8.96 -4.16
C CYS A 366 26.56 9.41 -2.70
N MET A 367 25.93 8.60 -1.89
CA MET A 367 25.72 8.84 -0.45
C MET A 367 25.40 7.54 0.27
N GLU A 368 26.12 7.22 1.32
CA GLU A 368 25.90 6.05 2.17
C GLU A 368 24.42 5.95 2.61
N GLY A 369 23.83 4.77 2.45
CA GLY A 369 22.44 4.45 2.74
C GLY A 369 21.42 4.98 1.73
N LEU A 370 21.86 5.68 0.67
CA LEU A 370 20.95 6.22 -0.33
C LEU A 370 20.40 5.12 -1.24
N THR A 371 19.09 5.13 -1.41
CA THR A 371 18.37 4.26 -2.34
C THR A 371 17.32 5.06 -3.10
N ALA A 372 16.82 4.55 -4.20
CA ALA A 372 15.70 5.16 -4.93
C ALA A 372 14.46 5.39 -4.04
N LYS A 373 14.25 4.56 -3.00
CA LYS A 373 13.17 4.76 -2.03
C LYS A 373 13.41 5.98 -1.13
N VAL A 374 14.65 6.21 -0.68
CA VAL A 374 15.03 7.40 0.10
C VAL A 374 14.87 8.66 -0.74
N TRP A 375 15.30 8.61 -2.00
CA TRP A 375 15.12 9.73 -2.95
C TRP A 375 13.66 10.13 -3.10
N ARG A 376 12.78 9.16 -3.24
CA ARG A 376 11.34 9.40 -3.31
C ARG A 376 10.78 10.01 -2.02
N THR A 377 11.33 9.63 -0.84
CA THR A 377 11.00 10.25 0.45
C THR A 377 11.43 11.71 0.49
N TYR A 378 12.61 12.01 0.00
CA TYR A 378 13.12 13.37 -0.15
C TYR A 378 12.20 14.22 -1.04
N ASN A 379 11.87 13.75 -2.24
CA ASN A 379 10.99 14.46 -3.17
C ASN A 379 9.62 14.75 -2.56
N ALA A 380 9.04 13.75 -1.90
CA ALA A 380 7.72 13.87 -1.25
C ALA A 380 7.75 14.90 -0.12
N SER A 381 8.77 14.85 0.76
CA SER A 381 8.89 15.75 1.91
C SER A 381 9.18 17.18 1.47
N THR A 382 10.09 17.36 0.50
CA THR A 382 10.42 18.68 -0.07
C THR A 382 9.20 19.33 -0.73
N LEU A 383 8.48 18.56 -1.54
CA LEU A 383 7.28 19.07 -2.22
C LEU A 383 6.18 19.42 -1.20
N PHE A 384 5.98 18.56 -0.19
CA PHE A 384 4.98 18.81 0.84
C PHE A 384 5.28 20.07 1.64
N GLN A 385 6.54 20.26 2.06
CA GLN A 385 6.98 21.48 2.73
C GLN A 385 6.73 22.71 1.86
N LYS A 386 7.15 22.66 0.57
CA LYS A 386 6.96 23.75 -0.39
C LYS A 386 5.49 24.12 -0.58
N GLU A 387 4.59 23.14 -0.59
CA GLU A 387 3.15 23.39 -0.70
C GLU A 387 2.57 24.00 0.57
N LEU A 388 3.04 23.58 1.75
CA LEU A 388 2.62 24.18 3.02
C LEU A 388 3.14 25.62 3.18
N ASP A 389 4.33 25.92 2.67
CA ASP A 389 4.92 27.26 2.74
C ASP A 389 4.15 28.30 1.89
N LYS A 390 3.26 27.84 0.98
CA LYS A 390 2.33 28.73 0.23
C LYS A 390 1.14 29.22 1.06
N ILE A 391 0.97 28.70 2.27
CA ILE A 391 -0.15 29.08 3.13
C ILE A 391 0.09 30.52 3.63
N ASN A 392 -0.82 31.42 3.24
CA ASN A 392 -0.74 32.83 3.64
C ASN A 392 -1.36 33.02 5.02
N GLU A 393 -0.54 33.41 6.01
CA GLU A 393 -0.95 33.65 7.39
C GLU A 393 -1.92 34.81 7.57
N ASP A 394 -1.78 35.87 6.77
CA ASP A 394 -2.72 37.01 6.86
C ASP A 394 -4.11 36.61 6.38
N LYS A 395 -4.17 35.69 5.41
CA LYS A 395 -5.45 35.10 5.01
C LYS A 395 -6.06 34.27 6.13
N ILE A 396 -5.25 33.55 6.91
CA ILE A 396 -5.75 32.79 8.09
C ILE A 396 -6.31 33.73 9.14
N LYS A 397 -5.64 34.85 9.42
CA LYS A 397 -6.14 35.89 10.36
C LYS A 397 -7.49 36.44 9.94
N SER A 398 -7.76 36.55 8.65
CA SER A 398 -9.04 37.04 8.11
C SER A 398 -10.18 36.00 8.15
N ILE A 399 -9.90 34.74 8.48
CA ILE A 399 -10.90 33.66 8.55
C ILE A 399 -11.50 33.62 9.97
N HIS A 400 -12.83 33.45 10.06
CA HIS A 400 -13.51 33.29 11.33
C HIS A 400 -12.97 32.07 12.11
N GLU A 401 -12.80 32.19 13.43
CA GLU A 401 -12.16 31.21 14.30
C GLU A 401 -12.68 29.78 14.07
N ASN A 402 -14.01 29.62 14.05
CA ASN A 402 -14.67 28.33 13.85
C ASN A 402 -14.35 27.66 12.49
N ASP A 403 -13.86 28.41 11.51
CA ASP A 403 -13.55 27.94 10.17
C ASP A 403 -12.03 27.75 9.92
N LYS A 404 -11.17 28.30 10.80
CA LYS A 404 -9.70 28.26 10.65
C LYS A 404 -9.16 26.83 10.54
N ILE A 405 -9.53 25.96 11.49
CA ILE A 405 -9.09 24.56 11.48
C ILE A 405 -9.53 23.88 10.18
N ASN A 406 -10.79 24.07 9.77
CA ASN A 406 -11.29 23.50 8.53
C ASN A 406 -10.54 23.99 7.29
N TYR A 407 -10.17 25.27 7.25
CA TYR A 407 -9.36 25.83 6.18
C TYR A 407 -7.97 25.21 6.16
N LEU A 408 -7.29 25.15 7.31
CA LEU A 408 -5.94 24.57 7.45
C LEU A 408 -5.90 23.10 7.06
N LEU A 409 -6.89 22.30 7.50
CA LEU A 409 -7.03 20.90 7.09
C LEU A 409 -7.24 20.77 5.56
N THR A 410 -7.97 21.71 4.97
CA THR A 410 -8.19 21.72 3.53
C THR A 410 -6.89 22.00 2.77
N MET A 411 -6.10 22.98 3.24
CA MET A 411 -4.77 23.29 2.68
C MET A 411 -3.78 22.14 2.87
N PHE A 412 -3.74 21.54 4.05
CA PHE A 412 -2.92 20.35 4.34
C PHE A 412 -3.24 19.19 3.37
N ASN A 413 -4.53 18.90 3.17
CA ASN A 413 -4.96 17.85 2.26
C ASN A 413 -4.63 18.20 0.81
N GLN A 414 -4.68 19.47 0.41
CA GLN A 414 -4.26 19.91 -0.91
C GLN A 414 -2.75 19.69 -1.13
N ALA A 415 -1.91 20.07 -0.16
CA ALA A 415 -0.49 19.81 -0.19
C ALA A 415 -0.19 18.29 -0.32
N ASN A 416 -0.87 17.47 0.50
CA ASN A 416 -0.72 16.02 0.45
C ASN A 416 -1.23 15.42 -0.88
N THR A 417 -2.26 16.01 -1.50
CA THR A 417 -2.74 15.62 -2.84
C THR A 417 -1.66 15.84 -3.90
N THR A 418 -0.97 16.98 -3.86
CA THR A 418 0.13 17.26 -4.80
C THR A 418 1.24 16.20 -4.69
N VAL A 419 1.60 15.81 -3.46
CA VAL A 419 2.58 14.73 -3.21
C VAL A 419 2.06 13.37 -3.70
N ALA A 420 0.81 13.06 -3.44
CA ALA A 420 0.22 11.78 -3.86
C ALA A 420 0.15 11.65 -5.39
N LEU A 421 -0.13 12.75 -6.10
CA LEU A 421 -0.08 12.81 -7.57
C LEU A 421 1.34 12.63 -8.11
N LEU A 422 2.35 13.28 -7.50
CA LEU A 422 3.75 13.06 -7.84
C LEU A 422 4.12 11.58 -7.68
N CYS A 423 3.72 10.98 -6.58
CA CYS A 423 4.00 9.59 -6.25
C CYS A 423 3.09 8.56 -6.95
N ASN A 424 2.15 8.98 -7.77
CA ASN A 424 1.16 8.11 -8.44
C ASN A 424 0.38 7.23 -7.44
N HIS A 425 0.01 7.78 -6.27
CA HIS A 425 -0.79 7.07 -5.28
C HIS A 425 -2.27 7.16 -5.64
N GLN A 426 -2.79 6.10 -6.25
CA GLN A 426 -4.17 6.04 -6.71
C GLN A 426 -5.02 5.12 -5.83
N LYS A 427 -6.32 5.32 -5.88
CA LYS A 427 -7.37 4.46 -5.31
C LYS A 427 -8.56 4.41 -6.26
N THR A 428 -9.40 3.40 -6.11
CA THR A 428 -10.69 3.34 -6.79
C THR A 428 -11.56 4.53 -6.38
N VAL A 429 -12.28 5.10 -7.33
CA VAL A 429 -13.24 6.18 -7.06
C VAL A 429 -14.37 5.63 -6.19
N SER A 430 -14.72 6.34 -5.13
CA SER A 430 -15.83 5.93 -4.25
C SER A 430 -17.16 6.03 -4.99
N SER A 431 -18.02 5.02 -4.86
CA SER A 431 -19.40 5.04 -5.39
C SER A 431 -20.24 6.20 -4.84
N SER A 432 -19.94 6.65 -3.61
CA SER A 432 -20.64 7.78 -2.98
C SER A 432 -20.07 9.17 -3.34
N LEU A 433 -19.13 9.25 -4.31
CA LEU A 433 -18.49 10.54 -4.61
C LEU A 433 -19.48 11.56 -5.14
N ASP A 434 -20.35 11.17 -6.05
CA ASP A 434 -21.32 12.06 -6.69
C ASP A 434 -22.31 12.61 -5.65
N GLU A 435 -22.83 11.76 -4.75
CA GLU A 435 -23.68 12.19 -3.64
C GLU A 435 -22.97 13.20 -2.72
N GLN A 436 -21.67 12.99 -2.47
CA GLN A 436 -20.89 13.91 -1.64
C GLN A 436 -20.64 15.25 -2.33
N ILE A 437 -20.49 15.26 -3.66
CA ILE A 437 -20.38 16.49 -4.46
C ILE A 437 -21.72 17.22 -4.46
N GLU A 438 -22.83 16.53 -4.69
CA GLU A 438 -24.18 17.10 -4.64
C GLU A 438 -24.49 17.76 -3.29
N LYS A 439 -24.13 17.11 -2.18
CA LYS A 439 -24.26 17.71 -0.83
C LYS A 439 -23.49 19.04 -0.71
N LEU A 440 -22.27 19.10 -1.27
CA LEU A 440 -21.49 20.33 -1.28
C LEU A 440 -22.12 21.40 -2.20
N ASP A 441 -22.69 21.02 -3.34
CA ASP A 441 -23.40 21.95 -4.23
C ASP A 441 -24.65 22.53 -3.58
N LYS A 442 -25.40 21.72 -2.84
CA LYS A 442 -26.52 22.20 -2.02
C LYS A 442 -26.06 23.22 -0.98
N GLN A 443 -24.99 22.89 -0.24
CA GLN A 443 -24.40 23.82 0.73
C GLN A 443 -23.93 25.14 0.09
N ILE A 444 -23.35 25.09 -1.10
CA ILE A 444 -22.94 26.28 -1.88
C ILE A 444 -24.17 27.14 -2.23
N LYS A 445 -25.25 26.52 -2.72
CA LYS A 445 -26.51 27.22 -3.04
C LYS A 445 -27.12 27.90 -1.80
N ASP A 446 -27.18 27.17 -0.69
CA ASP A 446 -27.73 27.67 0.56
C ASP A 446 -26.90 28.83 1.12
N GLN A 447 -25.56 28.70 1.05
CA GLN A 447 -24.67 29.75 1.54
C GLN A 447 -24.68 31.00 0.66
N LYS A 448 -24.89 30.85 -0.67
CA LYS A 448 -25.13 31.99 -1.58
C LYS A 448 -26.43 32.72 -1.22
N LYS A 449 -27.53 31.99 -0.96
CA LYS A 449 -28.80 32.59 -0.54
C LYS A 449 -28.64 33.37 0.77
N LYS A 450 -27.92 32.79 1.75
CA LYS A 450 -27.65 33.49 3.02
C LYS A 450 -26.85 34.76 2.82
N LYS A 451 -25.79 34.73 2.01
CA LYS A 451 -24.99 35.92 1.67
C LYS A 451 -25.86 37.01 1.06
N ASN A 452 -26.67 36.70 0.06
CA ASN A 452 -27.55 37.68 -0.60
C ASN A 452 -28.56 38.28 0.36
N LYS A 453 -29.22 37.47 1.21
CA LYS A 453 -30.15 37.94 2.26
C LYS A 453 -29.48 38.90 3.25
N TYR A 454 -28.20 38.69 3.60
CA TYR A 454 -27.48 39.61 4.47
C TYR A 454 -27.08 40.90 3.74
N LEU A 455 -26.77 40.85 2.45
CA LEU A 455 -26.52 42.05 1.64
C LEU A 455 -27.80 42.91 1.49
N GLU A 456 -28.95 42.28 1.23
CA GLU A 456 -30.26 42.96 1.16
C GLU A 456 -30.60 43.67 2.52
N LYS A 457 -30.26 43.03 3.62
CA LYS A 457 -30.43 43.60 4.98
C LYS A 457 -29.32 44.60 5.36
N LYS A 458 -28.42 44.96 4.43
CA LYS A 458 -27.27 45.86 4.63
C LYS A 458 -26.34 45.45 5.79
N ASN A 459 -26.36 44.15 6.19
CA ASN A 459 -25.48 43.64 7.22
C ASN A 459 -24.17 43.16 6.61
N LYS A 460 -23.20 44.05 6.46
CA LYS A 460 -21.91 43.81 5.83
C LYS A 460 -21.08 42.74 6.56
N GLU A 461 -21.15 42.69 7.91
CA GLU A 461 -20.38 41.71 8.69
C GLU A 461 -20.86 40.27 8.45
N LEU A 462 -22.16 40.01 8.55
CA LEU A 462 -22.74 38.69 8.28
C LEU A 462 -22.60 38.30 6.81
N ALA A 463 -22.68 39.26 5.88
CA ALA A 463 -22.43 38.98 4.46
C ALA A 463 -20.97 38.56 4.19
N SER A 464 -19.99 39.22 4.87
CA SER A 464 -18.57 38.84 4.78
C SER A 464 -18.31 37.46 5.38
N LYS A 465 -18.88 37.14 6.54
CA LYS A 465 -18.81 35.78 7.14
C LYS A 465 -19.39 34.72 6.21
N ALA A 466 -20.54 35.01 5.60
CA ALA A 466 -21.18 34.12 4.64
C ALA A 466 -20.33 33.91 3.37
N ASP A 467 -19.66 34.94 2.88
CA ASP A 467 -18.75 34.85 1.73
C ASP A 467 -17.51 34.01 2.03
N SER A 468 -16.89 34.21 3.18
CA SER A 468 -15.74 33.42 3.64
C SER A 468 -16.09 31.92 3.72
N LYS A 469 -17.25 31.60 4.30
CA LYS A 469 -17.75 30.23 4.36
C LYS A 469 -18.06 29.66 2.99
N LEU A 470 -18.63 30.44 2.08
CA LEU A 470 -18.88 30.05 0.69
C LEU A 470 -17.57 29.71 -0.04
N LYS A 471 -16.53 30.53 0.10
CA LYS A 471 -15.20 30.27 -0.47
C LYS A 471 -14.60 28.97 0.06
N LEU A 472 -14.74 28.70 1.38
CA LEU A 472 -14.25 27.46 1.99
C LEU A 472 -14.99 26.22 1.44
N ILE A 473 -16.32 26.27 1.29
CA ILE A 473 -17.09 25.13 0.74
C ILE A 473 -16.71 24.86 -0.72
N LYS A 474 -16.53 25.91 -1.52
CA LYS A 474 -16.05 25.77 -2.92
C LYS A 474 -14.66 25.11 -2.94
N LEU A 475 -13.72 25.58 -2.11
CA LEU A 475 -12.37 24.98 -2.01
C LEU A 475 -12.44 23.51 -1.60
N LYS A 476 -13.31 23.14 -0.65
CA LYS A 476 -13.56 21.75 -0.26
C LYS A 476 -14.08 20.91 -1.44
N LYS A 477 -15.01 21.44 -2.23
CA LYS A 477 -15.54 20.76 -3.41
C LYS A 477 -14.45 20.54 -4.45
N ASP A 478 -13.69 21.57 -4.80
CA ASP A 478 -12.60 21.49 -5.78
C ASP A 478 -11.54 20.48 -5.37
N ASN A 479 -11.15 20.48 -4.08
CA ASN A 479 -10.23 19.49 -3.55
C ASN A 479 -10.81 18.08 -3.64
N LYS A 480 -12.08 17.88 -3.33
CA LYS A 480 -12.73 16.58 -3.41
C LYS A 480 -12.73 16.02 -4.84
N ILE A 481 -12.99 16.86 -5.82
CA ILE A 481 -12.92 16.50 -7.25
C ILE A 481 -11.47 16.11 -7.63
N LYS A 482 -10.47 16.92 -7.24
CA LYS A 482 -9.04 16.63 -7.49
C LYS A 482 -8.55 15.34 -6.81
N MET A 483 -9.14 14.99 -5.68
CA MET A 483 -8.78 13.82 -4.87
C MET A 483 -9.59 12.56 -5.21
N LYS A 484 -10.47 12.59 -6.19
CA LYS A 484 -11.42 11.49 -6.48
C LYS A 484 -10.77 10.11 -6.57
N ASN A 485 -9.61 10.02 -7.18
CA ASN A 485 -8.84 8.79 -7.37
C ASN A 485 -7.47 8.80 -6.65
N VAL A 486 -7.25 9.70 -5.70
CA VAL A 486 -5.96 9.87 -5.01
C VAL A 486 -5.99 9.27 -3.62
N SER A 487 -4.98 8.47 -3.26
CA SER A 487 -4.79 7.90 -1.92
C SER A 487 -3.84 8.77 -1.08
N LEU A 488 -4.40 9.57 -0.18
CA LEU A 488 -3.64 10.47 0.70
C LEU A 488 -2.92 9.73 1.83
N GLY A 489 -3.46 8.61 2.29
CA GLY A 489 -2.89 7.83 3.40
C GLY A 489 -1.48 7.32 3.10
N THR A 490 -1.26 6.83 1.87
CA THR A 490 0.02 6.24 1.46
C THR A 490 1.18 7.25 1.52
N SER A 491 0.97 8.49 1.07
CA SER A 491 2.00 9.54 1.11
C SER A 491 2.36 9.89 2.54
N LYS A 492 1.35 10.19 3.35
CA LYS A 492 1.50 10.57 4.77
C LYS A 492 2.18 9.47 5.59
N THR A 493 1.83 8.20 5.36
CA THR A 493 2.37 7.08 6.12
C THR A 493 3.80 6.71 5.74
N ASN A 494 4.20 6.89 4.47
CA ASN A 494 5.43 6.28 3.96
C ASN A 494 6.47 7.25 3.41
N TYR A 495 6.09 8.46 2.97
CA TYR A 495 6.99 9.32 2.19
C TYR A 495 7.12 10.75 2.72
N ILE A 496 6.10 11.31 3.38
CA ILE A 496 6.18 12.64 3.99
C ILE A 496 6.85 12.51 5.36
N ASP A 497 7.89 13.31 5.60
CA ASP A 497 8.56 13.38 6.91
C ASP A 497 7.56 13.85 7.98
N PRO A 498 7.29 13.04 9.01
CA PRO A 498 6.30 13.38 10.03
C PRO A 498 6.67 14.63 10.83
N ARG A 499 7.94 15.02 10.88
CA ARG A 499 8.37 16.27 11.54
C ARG A 499 7.73 17.50 10.90
N ILE A 500 7.51 17.50 9.59
CA ILE A 500 6.77 18.57 8.90
C ILE A 500 5.32 18.62 9.40
N ILE A 501 4.72 17.45 9.61
CA ILE A 501 3.33 17.33 10.06
C ILE A 501 3.19 17.85 11.49
N PHE A 502 4.08 17.45 12.40
CA PHE A 502 4.07 17.91 13.77
C PHE A 502 4.38 19.42 13.90
N ALA A 503 5.32 19.93 13.11
CA ALA A 503 5.58 21.38 13.04
C ALA A 503 4.34 22.16 12.59
N PHE A 504 3.63 21.66 11.56
CA PHE A 504 2.38 22.26 11.09
C PHE A 504 1.28 22.23 12.16
N ILE A 505 1.12 21.11 12.85
CA ILE A 505 0.17 20.95 13.97
C ILE A 505 0.46 21.98 15.06
N LYS A 506 1.72 22.09 15.49
CA LYS A 506 2.14 23.02 16.55
C LYS A 506 2.04 24.51 16.14
N ARG A 507 2.37 24.81 14.88
CA ARG A 507 2.32 26.19 14.36
C ARG A 507 0.92 26.77 14.38
N PHE A 508 -0.09 25.94 14.09
CA PHE A 508 -1.46 26.38 13.92
C PHE A 508 -2.41 25.85 15.01
N ASP A 509 -1.87 25.28 16.07
CA ASP A 509 -2.63 24.70 17.20
C ASP A 509 -3.77 23.77 16.75
N ILE A 510 -3.46 22.80 15.88
CA ILE A 510 -4.44 21.86 15.34
C ILE A 510 -4.46 20.61 16.22
N PRO A 511 -5.63 20.08 16.63
CA PRO A 511 -5.69 18.80 17.33
C PRO A 511 -5.09 17.67 16.50
N ILE A 512 -4.19 16.87 17.09
CA ILE A 512 -3.41 15.82 16.40
C ILE A 512 -4.33 14.81 15.72
N ASP A 513 -5.44 14.43 16.36
CA ASP A 513 -6.43 13.47 15.86
C ASP A 513 -7.11 13.90 14.53
N LYS A 514 -7.09 15.19 14.20
CA LYS A 514 -7.60 15.71 12.93
C LYS A 514 -6.68 15.39 11.75
N ILE A 515 -5.41 15.12 11.98
CA ILE A 515 -4.40 14.88 10.95
C ILE A 515 -3.83 13.46 11.02
N LEU A 516 -3.53 12.96 12.20
CA LEU A 516 -2.94 11.64 12.45
C LEU A 516 -3.93 10.73 13.15
N THR A 517 -4.01 9.47 12.71
CA THR A 517 -4.69 8.41 13.48
C THR A 517 -3.86 8.08 14.73
N SER A 518 -4.47 7.47 15.76
CA SER A 518 -3.76 7.05 16.97
C SER A 518 -2.53 6.19 16.65
N THR A 519 -2.67 5.22 15.75
CA THR A 519 -1.55 4.37 15.29
C THR A 519 -0.41 5.18 14.66
N LEU A 520 -0.71 6.19 13.84
CA LEU A 520 0.32 7.03 13.23
C LEU A 520 0.94 8.00 14.24
N SER A 521 0.15 8.51 15.18
CA SER A 521 0.64 9.36 16.26
C SER A 521 1.67 8.61 17.12
N THR A 522 1.35 7.39 17.57
CA THR A 522 2.28 6.54 18.32
C THR A 522 3.52 6.18 17.49
N ARG A 523 3.33 5.77 16.24
CA ARG A 523 4.43 5.42 15.33
C ARG A 523 5.43 6.55 15.11
N PHE A 524 4.95 7.78 15.04
CA PHE A 524 5.74 8.98 14.75
C PHE A 524 5.98 9.87 15.97
N GLU A 525 5.80 9.35 17.18
CA GLU A 525 5.97 10.12 18.41
C GLU A 525 7.36 10.75 18.53
N TRP A 526 8.42 10.05 18.04
CA TRP A 526 9.78 10.59 17.94
C TRP A 526 9.87 11.92 17.17
N ALA A 527 8.98 12.15 16.21
CA ALA A 527 8.93 13.38 15.43
C ALA A 527 8.22 14.54 16.16
N ASN A 528 7.55 14.27 17.28
CA ASN A 528 6.84 15.29 18.04
C ASN A 528 7.78 16.24 18.83
N SER A 529 9.05 15.90 18.93
CA SER A 529 10.05 16.74 19.60
C SER A 529 10.42 18.02 18.83
N VAL A 530 10.04 18.15 17.55
CA VAL A 530 10.38 19.31 16.74
C VAL A 530 9.59 20.56 17.12
N ASP A 531 10.20 21.74 16.87
CA ASP A 531 9.54 23.03 17.05
C ASP A 531 8.54 23.34 15.94
N LYS A 532 7.66 24.31 16.20
CA LYS A 532 6.68 24.84 15.22
C LYS A 532 7.34 25.43 13.98
N ASP A 533 8.60 25.84 14.08
CA ASP A 533 9.38 26.48 12.99
C ASP A 533 10.26 25.48 12.25
N TYR A 534 10.17 24.18 12.57
CA TYR A 534 10.91 23.16 11.84
C TYR A 534 10.58 23.19 10.35
N ARG A 535 11.61 23.06 9.52
CA ARG A 535 11.55 22.91 8.05
C ARG A 535 12.38 21.71 7.61
N PHE A 536 11.79 20.96 6.68
CA PHE A 536 12.49 19.80 6.08
C PHE A 536 13.69 20.25 5.26
#